data_1af7dd136ac685fa2c3dd9b08bfc407f
#
_entry.id   1af7dd136ac685fa2c3dd9b08bfc407f
#
_cell.length_a   1.000
_cell.length_b   1.000
_cell.length_c   1.000
_cell.angle_alpha   90.00
_cell.angle_beta   90.00
_cell.angle_gamma   90.00
#
_symmetry.space_group_name_H-M   'P 1'
#
loop_
_entity.id
_entity.type
_entity.pdbx_description
1 polymer ?
#
loop_
_entity_poly.entity_id
_entity_poly.type
_entity_poly.pdbx_seq_one_letter_code
_entity_poly.pdbx_strand_id
1 'polypeptide(L)'
;MRYQPLSRRLINLIYPLVIYMAIGMAVLGLYPNGGLMANLIEKVSCIIIMGILFYKDSKQIRWEGKKLSLYSAIIMIIIGICACIGVNMLFELTGLKTIREEDAKNVAKALYSDKLWLQILVVGIAAPVAEELLFRGILYRRMRTWLSVGPSALAALLIFAAVHGNLLQALYAFILGAHLIW
;
A
#
# COMPACT_ATOMS: atom_id res chain seq x y z
N MET A 1 -19.59 -19.55 -10.77
CA MET A 1 -18.47 -18.75 -11.31
C MET A 1 -17.87 -19.49 -12.52
N ARG A 2 -17.71 -18.83 -13.67
CA ARG A 2 -17.04 -19.44 -14.83
C ARG A 2 -15.58 -19.71 -14.48
N TYR A 3 -15.11 -20.92 -14.71
CA TYR A 3 -13.71 -21.30 -14.55
C TYR A 3 -12.85 -20.40 -15.46
N GLN A 4 -12.00 -19.58 -14.84
CA GLN A 4 -11.04 -18.76 -15.60
C GLN A 4 -9.67 -19.46 -15.59
N PRO A 5 -8.97 -19.56 -16.74
CA PRO A 5 -7.65 -20.15 -16.80
C PRO A 5 -6.65 -19.34 -15.94
N LEU A 6 -5.64 -20.02 -15.42
CA LEU A 6 -4.64 -19.41 -14.51
C LEU A 6 -3.97 -18.19 -15.14
N SER A 7 -3.65 -18.23 -16.42
CA SER A 7 -3.07 -17.12 -17.16
C SER A 7 -3.91 -15.84 -17.06
N ARG A 8 -5.23 -15.95 -17.24
CA ARG A 8 -6.14 -14.81 -17.13
C ARG A 8 -6.22 -14.26 -15.71
N ARG A 9 -6.16 -15.14 -14.70
CA ARG A 9 -6.14 -14.74 -13.29
C ARG A 9 -4.86 -13.95 -12.96
N LEU A 10 -3.71 -14.44 -13.43
CA LEU A 10 -2.41 -13.77 -13.25
C LEU A 10 -2.38 -12.41 -13.96
N ILE A 11 -2.84 -12.33 -15.20
CA ILE A 11 -2.93 -11.06 -15.93
C ILE A 11 -3.80 -10.07 -15.16
N ASN A 12 -4.94 -10.52 -14.62
CA ASN A 12 -5.83 -9.68 -13.82
C ASN A 12 -5.19 -9.16 -12.52
N LEU A 13 -4.18 -9.83 -11.98
CA LEU A 13 -3.41 -9.35 -10.83
C LEU A 13 -2.26 -8.41 -11.24
N ILE A 14 -1.59 -8.72 -12.35
CA ILE A 14 -0.39 -8.01 -12.76
C ILE A 14 -0.71 -6.62 -13.35
N TYR A 15 -1.76 -6.50 -14.20
CA TYR A 15 -1.98 -5.24 -14.90
C TYR A 15 -2.28 -4.03 -13.97
N PRO A 16 -2.97 -4.13 -12.82
CA PRO A 16 -3.12 -2.97 -11.93
C PRO A 16 -1.79 -2.54 -11.30
N LEU A 17 -0.91 -3.52 -10.98
CA LEU A 17 0.44 -3.24 -10.49
C LEU A 17 1.26 -2.51 -11.55
N VAL A 18 1.23 -3.00 -12.79
CA VAL A 18 1.94 -2.37 -13.91
C VAL A 18 1.45 -0.94 -14.13
N ILE A 19 0.13 -0.71 -14.10
CA ILE A 19 -0.44 0.64 -14.22
C ILE A 19 0.03 1.54 -13.06
N TYR A 20 -0.03 1.04 -11.82
CA TYR A 20 0.41 1.79 -10.65
C TYR A 20 1.88 2.21 -10.76
N MET A 21 2.76 1.28 -11.14
CA MET A 21 4.20 1.56 -11.35
C MET A 21 4.44 2.49 -12.55
N ALA A 22 3.69 2.32 -13.63
CA ALA A 22 3.81 3.17 -14.82
C ALA A 22 3.43 4.63 -14.51
N ILE A 23 2.42 4.87 -13.67
CA ILE A 23 2.07 6.23 -13.21
C ILE A 23 3.25 6.82 -12.43
N GLY A 24 3.86 6.08 -11.50
CA GLY A 24 5.04 6.54 -10.75
C GLY A 24 6.20 6.89 -11.66
N MET A 25 6.52 6.01 -12.63
CA MET A 25 7.58 6.26 -13.60
C MET A 25 7.28 7.47 -14.50
N ALA A 26 6.05 7.65 -14.93
CA ALA A 26 5.64 8.79 -15.75
C ALA A 26 5.79 10.12 -14.99
N VAL A 27 5.35 10.15 -13.72
CA VAL A 27 5.50 11.35 -12.87
C VAL A 27 6.97 11.63 -12.60
N LEU A 28 7.79 10.62 -12.30
CA LEU A 28 9.23 10.78 -12.11
C LEU A 28 9.91 11.31 -13.38
N GLY A 29 9.51 10.85 -14.56
CA GLY A 29 10.02 11.35 -15.85
C GLY A 29 9.65 12.80 -16.13
N LEU A 30 8.43 13.22 -15.74
CA LEU A 30 7.97 14.61 -15.91
C LEU A 30 8.53 15.56 -14.84
N TYR A 31 8.78 15.07 -13.66
CA TYR A 31 9.25 15.82 -12.49
C TYR A 31 10.49 15.16 -11.84
N PRO A 32 11.65 15.16 -12.48
CA PRO A 32 12.86 14.47 -11.97
C PRO A 32 13.31 14.95 -10.58
N ASN A 33 13.04 16.22 -10.26
CA ASN A 33 13.37 16.82 -8.96
C ASN A 33 12.14 17.01 -8.07
N GLY A 34 11.11 16.23 -8.27
CA GLY A 34 9.74 16.60 -7.97
C GLY A 34 9.30 16.68 -6.50
N GLY A 35 10.04 16.18 -5.52
CA GLY A 35 9.65 16.27 -4.10
C GLY A 35 8.23 15.75 -3.79
N LEU A 36 7.67 16.21 -2.67
CA LEU A 36 6.33 15.78 -2.21
C LEU A 36 5.18 16.22 -3.13
N MET A 37 5.33 17.31 -3.88
CA MET A 37 4.28 17.73 -4.81
C MET A 37 4.13 16.76 -5.98
N ALA A 38 5.23 16.25 -6.54
CA ALA A 38 5.18 15.21 -7.56
C ALA A 38 4.59 13.91 -7.00
N ASN A 39 4.95 13.53 -5.78
CA ASN A 39 4.34 12.40 -5.09
C ASN A 39 2.82 12.59 -4.90
N LEU A 40 2.36 13.81 -4.61
CA LEU A 40 0.93 14.10 -4.52
C LEU A 40 0.23 13.85 -5.86
N ILE A 41 0.80 14.37 -6.95
CA ILE A 41 0.26 14.17 -8.32
C ILE A 41 0.21 12.68 -8.65
N GLU A 42 1.27 11.94 -8.35
CA GLU A 42 1.34 10.49 -8.52
C GLU A 42 0.22 9.79 -7.74
N LYS A 43 0.11 10.05 -6.42
CA LYS A 43 -0.88 9.36 -5.58
C LYS A 43 -2.31 9.72 -5.95
N VAL A 44 -2.59 10.98 -6.28
CA VAL A 44 -3.93 11.39 -6.77
C VAL A 44 -4.27 10.70 -8.08
N SER A 45 -3.33 10.62 -9.03
CA SER A 45 -3.52 9.89 -10.29
C SER A 45 -3.77 8.40 -10.05
N CYS A 46 -3.02 7.78 -9.14
CA CYS A 46 -3.24 6.40 -8.72
C CYS A 46 -4.63 6.21 -8.08
N ILE A 47 -5.05 7.10 -7.19
CA ILE A 47 -6.38 7.03 -6.56
C ILE A 47 -7.50 7.07 -7.60
N ILE A 48 -7.41 7.96 -8.57
CA ILE A 48 -8.42 8.07 -9.63
C ILE A 48 -8.49 6.78 -10.46
N ILE A 49 -7.35 6.32 -10.96
CA ILE A 49 -7.30 5.14 -11.84
C ILE A 49 -7.65 3.86 -11.08
N MET A 50 -7.09 3.65 -9.90
CA MET A 50 -7.40 2.50 -9.06
C MET A 50 -8.84 2.56 -8.54
N GLY A 51 -9.38 3.74 -8.25
CA GLY A 51 -10.78 3.95 -7.90
C GLY A 51 -11.74 3.51 -9.01
N ILE A 52 -11.43 3.81 -10.28
CA ILE A 52 -12.20 3.34 -11.43
C ILE A 52 -12.16 1.81 -11.53
N LEU A 53 -10.97 1.21 -11.37
CA LEU A 53 -10.84 -0.26 -11.40
C LEU A 53 -11.58 -0.91 -10.24
N PHE A 54 -11.44 -0.38 -9.03
CA PHE A 54 -12.17 -0.83 -7.85
C PHE A 54 -13.69 -0.77 -8.04
N TYR A 55 -14.19 0.33 -8.61
CA TYR A 55 -15.62 0.48 -8.90
C TYR A 55 -16.12 -0.56 -9.89
N LYS A 56 -15.35 -0.85 -10.96
CA LYS A 56 -15.67 -1.92 -11.92
C LYS A 56 -15.68 -3.29 -11.22
N ASP A 57 -14.66 -3.58 -10.42
CA ASP A 57 -14.57 -4.84 -9.67
C ASP A 57 -15.71 -4.98 -8.66
N SER A 58 -16.11 -3.91 -7.99
CA SER A 58 -17.19 -3.94 -7.00
C SER A 58 -18.55 -4.32 -7.57
N LYS A 59 -18.76 -4.08 -8.87
CA LYS A 59 -19.97 -4.55 -9.59
C LYS A 59 -19.93 -6.03 -9.96
N GLN A 60 -18.74 -6.60 -10.09
CA GLN A 60 -18.54 -7.98 -10.56
C GLN A 60 -18.24 -8.97 -9.43
N ILE A 61 -17.53 -8.50 -8.41
CA ILE A 61 -17.10 -9.30 -7.25
C ILE A 61 -17.99 -8.92 -6.06
N ARG A 62 -18.97 -9.78 -5.76
CA ARG A 62 -19.79 -9.61 -4.56
C ARG A 62 -18.92 -9.79 -3.32
N TRP A 63 -18.80 -8.73 -2.53
CA TRP A 63 -18.05 -8.73 -1.29
C TRP A 63 -19.02 -8.94 -0.11
N GLU A 64 -18.81 -10.00 0.65
CA GLU A 64 -19.64 -10.35 1.83
C GLU A 64 -18.98 -9.92 3.15
N GLY A 65 -18.08 -8.94 3.11
CA GLY A 65 -17.41 -8.41 4.30
C GLY A 65 -18.40 -7.73 5.23
N LYS A 66 -18.20 -7.90 6.53
CA LYS A 66 -18.97 -7.16 7.56
C LYS A 66 -18.66 -5.67 7.47
N LYS A 67 -19.65 -4.83 7.69
CA LYS A 67 -19.44 -3.37 7.84
C LYS A 67 -18.59 -3.14 9.08
N LEU A 68 -17.53 -2.36 8.93
CA LEU A 68 -16.69 -1.95 10.04
C LEU A 68 -17.50 -1.00 10.95
N SER A 69 -17.59 -1.30 12.24
CA SER A 69 -18.18 -0.36 13.20
C SER A 69 -17.19 0.77 13.50
N LEU A 70 -17.69 1.94 13.89
CA LEU A 70 -16.85 3.06 14.32
C LEU A 70 -15.92 2.66 15.46
N TYR A 71 -16.41 1.89 16.42
CA TYR A 71 -15.63 1.35 17.53
C TYR A 71 -14.47 0.47 17.04
N SER A 72 -14.74 -0.46 16.12
CA SER A 72 -13.69 -1.30 15.53
C SER A 72 -12.67 -0.48 14.76
N ALA A 73 -13.10 0.55 14.04
CA ALA A 73 -12.18 1.43 13.32
C ALA A 73 -11.24 2.18 14.27
N ILE A 74 -11.76 2.72 15.38
CA ILE A 74 -10.94 3.40 16.40
C ILE A 74 -9.92 2.43 17.01
N ILE A 75 -10.33 1.23 17.39
CA ILE A 75 -9.42 0.22 17.92
C ILE A 75 -8.33 -0.12 16.91
N MET A 76 -8.67 -0.33 15.64
CA MET A 76 -7.68 -0.61 14.59
C MET A 76 -6.66 0.53 14.44
N ILE A 77 -7.10 1.79 14.53
CA ILE A 77 -6.20 2.95 14.50
C ILE A 77 -5.25 2.93 15.70
N ILE A 78 -5.76 2.69 16.91
CA ILE A 78 -4.93 2.63 18.13
C ILE A 78 -3.90 1.49 18.01
N ILE A 79 -4.32 0.29 17.60
CA ILE A 79 -3.41 -0.84 17.42
C ILE A 79 -2.36 -0.52 16.34
N GLY A 80 -2.75 0.13 15.25
CA GLY A 80 -1.83 0.56 14.19
C GLY A 80 -0.76 1.54 14.71
N ILE A 81 -1.16 2.52 15.53
CA ILE A 81 -0.22 3.46 16.16
C ILE A 81 0.73 2.72 17.11
N CYS A 82 0.21 1.84 17.97
CA CYS A 82 1.03 1.04 18.88
C CYS A 82 2.01 0.12 18.11
N ALA A 83 1.55 -0.52 17.05
CA ALA A 83 2.39 -1.35 16.20
C ALA A 83 3.49 -0.53 15.51
N CYS A 84 3.17 0.67 15.04
CA CYS A 84 4.14 1.59 14.45
C CYS A 84 5.25 1.96 15.45
N ILE A 85 4.88 2.34 16.67
CA ILE A 85 5.83 2.64 17.74
C ILE A 85 6.68 1.40 18.09
N GLY A 86 6.03 0.25 18.25
CA GLY A 86 6.70 -1.02 18.57
C GLY A 86 7.71 -1.45 17.52
N VAL A 87 7.38 -1.34 16.24
CA VAL A 87 8.30 -1.66 15.12
C VAL A 87 9.48 -0.68 15.11
N ASN A 88 9.25 0.61 15.34
CA ASN A 88 10.34 1.58 15.44
C ASN A 88 11.30 1.25 16.59
N MET A 89 10.77 0.91 17.77
CA MET A 89 11.59 0.49 18.92
C MET A 89 12.36 -0.81 18.62
N LEU A 90 11.71 -1.79 17.97
CA LEU A 90 12.35 -3.04 17.56
C LEU A 90 13.52 -2.79 16.60
N PHE A 91 13.34 -1.93 15.61
CA PHE A 91 14.39 -1.59 14.66
C PHE A 91 15.57 -0.85 15.32
N GLU A 92 15.29 -0.06 16.35
CA GLU A 92 16.31 0.61 17.15
C GLU A 92 17.10 -0.37 18.02
N LEU A 93 16.40 -1.23 18.77
CA LEU A 93 17.00 -2.25 19.62
C LEU A 93 17.82 -3.30 18.85
N THR A 94 17.38 -3.67 17.66
CA THR A 94 18.08 -4.65 16.80
C THR A 94 19.22 -4.05 15.99
N GLY A 95 19.40 -2.72 16.03
CA GLY A 95 20.39 -2.04 15.19
C GLY A 95 20.08 -2.03 13.69
N LEU A 96 18.89 -2.47 13.27
CA LEU A 96 18.48 -2.49 11.86
C LEU A 96 18.49 -1.09 11.22
N LYS A 97 18.21 -0.05 12.01
CA LYS A 97 18.33 1.35 11.54
C LYS A 97 19.76 1.72 11.20
N THR A 98 20.74 1.25 11.98
CA THR A 98 22.17 1.59 11.78
C THR A 98 22.75 0.84 10.57
N ILE A 99 22.31 -0.38 10.30
CA ILE A 99 22.73 -1.15 9.12
C ILE A 99 22.34 -0.47 7.80
N ARG A 100 21.24 0.29 7.80
CA ARG A 100 20.68 1.00 6.66
C ARG A 100 20.43 2.50 6.95
N GLU A 101 21.36 3.10 7.69
CA GLU A 101 21.23 4.50 8.14
C GLU A 101 21.10 5.47 6.97
N GLU A 102 21.78 5.22 5.87
CA GLU A 102 21.71 6.03 4.66
C GLU A 102 20.33 5.96 4.00
N ASP A 103 19.74 4.77 3.89
CA ASP A 103 18.37 4.58 3.38
C ASP A 103 17.34 5.30 4.28
N ALA A 104 17.48 5.17 5.61
CA ALA A 104 16.60 5.82 6.57
C ALA A 104 16.72 7.36 6.50
N LYS A 105 17.95 7.89 6.36
CA LYS A 105 18.21 9.34 6.20
C LYS A 105 17.65 9.86 4.88
N ASN A 106 17.80 9.11 3.78
CA ASN A 106 17.26 9.51 2.47
C ASN A 106 15.73 9.57 2.49
N VAL A 107 15.08 8.57 3.08
CA VAL A 107 13.63 8.56 3.26
C VAL A 107 13.19 9.73 4.14
N ALA A 108 13.83 9.94 5.29
CA ALA A 108 13.51 11.06 6.19
C ALA A 108 13.71 12.41 5.48
N LYS A 109 14.81 12.60 4.76
CA LYS A 109 15.08 13.83 4.01
C LYS A 109 14.01 14.08 2.94
N ALA A 110 13.60 13.04 2.21
CA ALA A 110 12.54 13.16 1.20
C ALA A 110 11.17 13.48 1.83
N LEU A 111 10.87 12.94 3.00
CA LEU A 111 9.59 13.14 3.70
C LEU A 111 9.53 14.50 4.43
N TYR A 112 10.62 14.94 5.05
CA TYR A 112 10.63 16.12 5.94
C TYR A 112 11.21 17.39 5.30
N SER A 113 11.45 17.40 3.98
CA SER A 113 11.98 18.55 3.26
C SER A 113 10.95 19.64 2.96
N ASP A 114 9.66 19.30 3.00
CA ASP A 114 8.56 20.17 2.59
C ASP A 114 7.69 20.65 3.76
N LYS A 115 6.67 21.47 3.44
CA LYS A 115 5.73 21.98 4.42
C LYS A 115 4.94 20.85 5.09
N LEU A 116 4.74 20.95 6.41
CA LEU A 116 4.07 19.92 7.22
C LEU A 116 2.69 19.50 6.67
N TRP A 117 1.88 20.47 6.20
CA TRP A 117 0.56 20.15 5.63
C TRP A 117 0.65 19.25 4.40
N LEU A 118 1.70 19.45 3.56
CA LEU A 118 1.92 18.64 2.38
C LEU A 118 2.38 17.23 2.76
N GLN A 119 3.22 17.09 3.79
CA GLN A 119 3.62 15.80 4.35
C GLN A 119 2.39 15.02 4.85
N ILE A 120 1.54 15.68 5.63
CA ILE A 120 0.30 15.05 6.14
C ILE A 120 -0.60 14.63 4.98
N LEU A 121 -0.78 15.48 3.98
CA LEU A 121 -1.64 15.18 2.84
C LEU A 121 -1.10 14.02 2.00
N VAL A 122 0.20 14.01 1.69
CA VAL A 122 0.80 12.98 0.82
C VAL A 122 1.00 11.69 1.59
N VAL A 123 1.72 11.73 2.71
CA VAL A 123 2.15 10.52 3.43
C VAL A 123 1.04 10.00 4.35
N GLY A 124 0.27 10.90 4.96
CA GLY A 124 -0.78 10.54 5.91
C GLY A 124 -2.11 10.16 5.24
N ILE A 125 -2.39 10.66 4.03
CA ILE A 125 -3.70 10.46 3.39
C ILE A 125 -3.56 9.85 2.00
N ALA A 126 -2.91 10.54 1.05
CA ALA A 126 -2.96 10.16 -0.36
C ALA A 126 -2.24 8.83 -0.63
N ALA A 127 -1.05 8.62 -0.08
CA ALA A 127 -0.31 7.38 -0.25
C ALA A 127 -1.07 6.18 0.38
N PRO A 128 -1.51 6.20 1.65
CA PRO A 128 -2.29 5.12 2.22
C PRO A 128 -3.57 4.81 1.43
N VAL A 129 -4.31 5.83 0.98
CA VAL A 129 -5.54 5.60 0.19
C VAL A 129 -5.24 4.94 -1.14
N ALA A 130 -4.20 5.38 -1.87
CA ALA A 130 -3.79 4.76 -3.13
C ALA A 130 -3.38 3.29 -2.94
N GLU A 131 -2.62 3.01 -1.89
CA GLU A 131 -2.16 1.66 -1.53
C GLU A 131 -3.31 0.75 -1.11
N GLU A 132 -4.23 1.24 -0.26
CA GLU A 132 -5.41 0.49 0.14
C GLU A 132 -6.30 0.11 -1.06
N LEU A 133 -6.51 1.05 -2.00
CA LEU A 133 -7.26 0.77 -3.22
C LEU A 133 -6.61 -0.32 -4.06
N LEU A 134 -5.28 -0.26 -4.25
CA LEU A 134 -4.57 -1.25 -5.04
C LEU A 134 -4.51 -2.60 -4.33
N PHE A 135 -3.94 -2.66 -3.11
CA PHE A 135 -3.60 -3.93 -2.47
C PHE A 135 -4.82 -4.62 -1.87
N ARG A 136 -5.68 -3.89 -1.15
CA ARG A 136 -6.87 -4.47 -0.51
C ARG A 136 -8.11 -4.36 -1.37
N GLY A 137 -8.30 -3.22 -2.02
CA GLY A 137 -9.45 -2.98 -2.87
C GLY A 137 -9.46 -3.84 -4.13
N ILE A 138 -8.31 -4.02 -4.78
CA ILE A 138 -8.21 -4.71 -6.07
C ILE A 138 -7.54 -6.07 -5.93
N LEU A 139 -6.26 -6.12 -5.56
CA LEU A 139 -5.47 -7.35 -5.62
C LEU A 139 -6.01 -8.43 -4.68
N TYR A 140 -6.17 -8.12 -3.40
CA TYR A 140 -6.70 -9.04 -2.41
C TYR A 140 -8.09 -9.55 -2.82
N ARG A 141 -9.02 -8.67 -3.20
CA ARG A 141 -10.38 -9.07 -3.61
C ARG A 141 -10.38 -9.96 -4.83
N ARG A 142 -9.52 -9.71 -5.83
CA ARG A 142 -9.39 -10.58 -7.01
C ARG A 142 -8.81 -11.93 -6.64
N MET A 143 -7.80 -12.00 -5.78
CA MET A 143 -7.27 -13.28 -5.28
C MET A 143 -8.31 -14.07 -4.50
N ARG A 144 -9.17 -13.39 -3.71
CA ARG A 144 -10.28 -14.02 -2.98
C ARG A 144 -11.32 -14.72 -3.86
N THR A 145 -11.34 -14.44 -5.15
CA THR A 145 -12.24 -15.17 -6.08
C THR A 145 -11.82 -16.60 -6.33
N TRP A 146 -10.58 -16.98 -5.98
CA TRP A 146 -10.02 -18.32 -6.26
C TRP A 146 -9.06 -18.84 -5.18
N LEU A 147 -8.66 -18.01 -4.22
CA LEU A 147 -7.88 -18.42 -3.04
C LEU A 147 -8.70 -18.22 -1.76
N SER A 148 -8.36 -18.97 -0.72
CA SER A 148 -8.89 -18.76 0.63
C SER A 148 -8.34 -17.47 1.25
N VAL A 149 -8.86 -17.07 2.42
CA VAL A 149 -8.49 -15.81 3.12
C VAL A 149 -6.99 -15.73 3.37
N GLY A 150 -6.41 -16.72 4.04
CA GLY A 150 -5.00 -16.71 4.44
C GLY A 150 -4.03 -16.55 3.28
N PRO A 151 -4.04 -17.43 2.26
CA PRO A 151 -3.17 -17.28 1.09
C PRO A 151 -3.37 -15.98 0.32
N SER A 152 -4.61 -15.48 0.20
CA SER A 152 -4.86 -14.18 -0.46
C SER A 152 -4.26 -13.02 0.33
N ALA A 153 -4.40 -13.07 1.65
CA ALA A 153 -3.85 -12.08 2.56
C ALA A 153 -2.32 -12.06 2.51
N LEU A 154 -1.71 -13.24 2.64
CA LEU A 154 -0.24 -13.37 2.59
C LEU A 154 0.32 -12.92 1.24
N ALA A 155 -0.30 -13.32 0.12
CA ALA A 155 0.16 -12.90 -1.20
C ALA A 155 0.04 -11.39 -1.39
N ALA A 156 -1.08 -10.76 -1.00
CA ALA A 156 -1.24 -9.31 -1.07
C ALA A 156 -0.19 -8.58 -0.22
N LEU A 157 0.10 -9.10 0.98
CA LEU A 157 1.07 -8.53 1.90
C LEU A 157 2.50 -8.65 1.37
N LEU A 158 2.88 -9.80 0.79
CA LEU A 158 4.19 -10.00 0.18
C LEU A 158 4.39 -9.07 -1.03
N ILE A 159 3.38 -8.91 -1.89
CA ILE A 159 3.42 -7.98 -3.01
C ILE A 159 3.55 -6.54 -2.49
N PHE A 160 2.77 -6.17 -1.46
CA PHE A 160 2.83 -4.86 -0.82
C PHE A 160 4.23 -4.55 -0.28
N ALA A 161 4.85 -5.48 0.43
CA ALA A 161 6.21 -5.33 0.93
C ALA A 161 7.24 -5.20 -0.22
N ALA A 162 7.10 -6.04 -1.26
CA ALA A 162 8.04 -6.07 -2.38
C ALA A 162 8.09 -4.78 -3.19
N VAL A 163 6.96 -4.08 -3.36
CA VAL A 163 6.92 -2.82 -4.14
C VAL A 163 7.56 -1.63 -3.45
N HIS A 164 7.91 -1.73 -2.16
CA HIS A 164 8.56 -0.63 -1.44
C HIS A 164 10.04 -0.43 -1.84
N GLY A 165 10.66 -1.37 -2.53
CA GLY A 165 12.02 -1.24 -3.11
C GLY A 165 13.18 -1.09 -2.09
N ASN A 166 12.87 -0.91 -0.81
CA ASN A 166 13.82 -0.77 0.29
C ASN A 166 13.49 -1.79 1.38
N LEU A 167 14.50 -2.55 1.83
CA LEU A 167 14.29 -3.65 2.78
C LEU A 167 13.66 -3.17 4.10
N LEU A 168 14.09 -2.02 4.62
CA LEU A 168 13.55 -1.47 5.87
C LEU A 168 12.07 -1.10 5.72
N GLN A 169 11.73 -0.43 4.62
CA GLN A 169 10.34 -0.09 4.31
C GLN A 169 9.51 -1.34 4.01
N ALA A 170 10.08 -2.34 3.32
CA ALA A 170 9.40 -3.61 3.07
C ALA A 170 9.05 -4.36 4.35
N LEU A 171 9.99 -4.44 5.31
CA LEU A 171 9.75 -5.03 6.63
C LEU A 171 8.69 -4.26 7.42
N TYR A 172 8.77 -2.93 7.38
CA TYR A 172 7.79 -2.06 8.00
C TYR A 172 6.39 -2.28 7.41
N ALA A 173 6.29 -2.25 6.09
CA ALA A 173 5.06 -2.47 5.35
C ALA A 173 4.49 -3.88 5.60
N PHE A 174 5.35 -4.91 5.68
CA PHE A 174 4.94 -6.27 5.99
C PHE A 174 4.33 -6.37 7.38
N ILE A 175 5.01 -5.87 8.42
CA ILE A 175 4.57 -5.97 9.80
C ILE A 175 3.28 -5.17 10.02
N LEU A 176 3.25 -3.91 9.57
CA LEU A 176 2.06 -3.06 9.71
C LEU A 176 0.92 -3.52 8.79
N GLY A 177 1.25 -4.00 7.59
CA GLY A 177 0.25 -4.53 6.67
C GLY A 177 -0.44 -5.79 7.18
N ALA A 178 0.29 -6.66 7.89
CA ALA A 178 -0.28 -7.88 8.48
C ALA A 178 -1.39 -7.58 9.48
N HIS A 179 -1.25 -6.50 10.26
CA HIS A 179 -2.26 -6.04 11.22
C HIS A 179 -3.60 -5.64 10.56
N LEU A 180 -3.57 -5.14 9.34
CA LEU A 180 -4.76 -4.61 8.66
C LEU A 180 -5.52 -5.66 7.80
N ILE A 181 -5.05 -6.90 7.74
CA ILE A 181 -5.65 -7.96 6.91
C ILE A 181 -6.75 -8.72 7.67
N TRP A 182 -6.78 -8.64 8.98
CA TRP A 182 -7.75 -9.30 9.87
C TRP A 182 -8.83 -8.32 10.34
#